data_f13e0a6f0d04a7eed9be4ae9a2f6b53a
#
_entry.id   f13e0a6f0d04a7eed9be4ae9a2f6b53a
#
_cell.length_a   1.000
_cell.length_b   1.000
_cell.length_c   1.000
_cell.angle_alpha   90.00
_cell.angle_beta   90.00
_cell.angle_gamma   90.00
#
_symmetry.space_group_name_H-M   'P 1'
#
loop_
_entity.id
_entity.type
_entity.pdbx_description
1 polymer ?
#
loop_
_entity_poly.entity_id
_entity_poly.type
_entity_poly.pdbx_seq_one_letter_code
_entity_poly.pdbx_strand_id
1 'polypeptide(L)'
;GSVSTRGWEVYPGSGAEDYFEPAVAITHNDGNPSTILRYVSSEQKAVAGGTETIIQLKDDQYPVEVTLHYIAYPKENVIKTWSEIKHAEKKPVTIWRYASTMLYFSGNEYYLTEFSSDWAKEAQMSTQPLLFGKKVIDTKLGSRAAMHTHPFFELGFEQPAQETQGRAMLGTIGWTGNFQFTFEVDNVGNL
;
A
#
# COMPACT_ATOMS: atom_id res chain seq x y z
N GLY A 1 21.69 16.00 -17.46
CA GLY A 1 21.09 14.71 -17.42
C GLY A 1 19.60 14.87 -17.25
N SER A 2 18.79 14.42 -18.20
CA SER A 2 17.34 14.39 -18.13
C SER A 2 16.97 13.46 -16.98
N VAL A 3 16.40 14.00 -15.92
CA VAL A 3 15.66 13.19 -14.95
C VAL A 3 14.44 12.68 -15.71
N SER A 4 14.46 11.42 -16.08
CA SER A 4 13.30 10.73 -16.63
C SER A 4 12.21 10.85 -15.57
N THR A 5 11.18 11.64 -15.81
CA THR A 5 9.91 11.57 -15.10
C THR A 5 9.22 10.27 -15.53
N ARG A 6 9.72 9.13 -15.06
CA ARG A 6 8.96 7.88 -15.12
C ARG A 6 7.78 8.07 -14.19
N GLY A 7 6.58 7.96 -14.75
CA GLY A 7 5.36 7.97 -13.96
C GLY A 7 5.42 6.83 -12.94
N TRP A 8 4.88 7.03 -11.76
CA TRP A 8 4.77 6.00 -10.75
C TRP A 8 3.89 4.86 -11.24
N GLU A 9 4.37 3.64 -11.07
CA GLU A 9 3.57 2.45 -11.37
C GLU A 9 2.56 2.23 -10.24
N VAL A 10 1.31 2.00 -10.59
CA VAL A 10 0.22 1.81 -9.61
C VAL A 10 0.43 0.57 -8.74
N TYR A 11 1.16 -0.44 -9.25
CA TYR A 11 1.45 -1.69 -8.56
C TYR A 11 2.74 -2.31 -9.11
N PRO A 12 3.91 -1.81 -8.73
CA PRO A 12 5.19 -2.25 -9.28
C PRO A 12 5.52 -3.68 -8.86
N GLY A 13 5.99 -4.48 -9.82
CA GLY A 13 6.60 -5.79 -9.56
C GLY A 13 8.08 -5.68 -9.24
N SER A 14 8.66 -6.71 -8.64
CA SER A 14 10.11 -6.78 -8.46
C SER A 14 10.83 -6.88 -9.80
N GLY A 15 11.94 -6.14 -9.96
CA GLY A 15 12.69 -6.05 -11.21
C GLY A 15 12.18 -4.97 -12.17
N ALA A 16 11.10 -4.24 -11.85
CA ALA A 16 10.80 -2.96 -12.44
C ALA A 16 11.88 -1.95 -12.04
N GLU A 17 12.19 -1.00 -12.93
CA GLU A 17 13.17 0.06 -12.64
C GLU A 17 12.56 1.15 -11.74
N ASP A 18 11.91 0.74 -10.67
CA ASP A 18 11.32 1.65 -9.68
C ASP A 18 12.25 1.77 -8.46
N TYR A 19 12.29 2.95 -7.86
CA TYR A 19 13.12 3.21 -6.68
C TYR A 19 12.41 2.87 -5.37
N PHE A 20 11.10 2.61 -5.43
CA PHE A 20 10.31 2.18 -4.28
C PHE A 20 10.30 0.67 -4.11
N GLU A 21 9.98 0.22 -2.92
CA GLU A 21 9.75 -1.21 -2.70
C GLU A 21 8.61 -1.73 -3.59
N PRO A 22 8.76 -2.91 -4.23
CA PRO A 22 7.73 -3.44 -5.09
C PRO A 22 6.45 -3.77 -4.30
N ALA A 23 5.29 -3.58 -4.94
CA ALA A 23 4.01 -4.02 -4.40
C ALA A 23 3.88 -5.55 -4.41
N VAL A 24 4.53 -6.22 -5.37
CA VAL A 24 4.58 -7.69 -5.45
C VAL A 24 5.99 -8.18 -5.80
N ALA A 25 6.44 -9.21 -5.09
CA ALA A 25 7.70 -9.90 -5.36
C ALA A 25 7.46 -11.39 -5.48
N ILE A 26 7.70 -11.96 -6.65
CA ILE A 26 7.48 -13.36 -6.98
C ILE A 26 8.77 -13.97 -7.50
N THR A 27 9.13 -15.15 -6.96
CA THR A 27 10.07 -16.03 -7.66
C THR A 27 9.27 -17.02 -8.49
N HIS A 28 9.44 -16.92 -9.80
CA HIS A 28 8.78 -17.78 -10.78
C HIS A 28 9.28 -19.23 -10.73
N ASN A 29 8.57 -20.14 -11.38
CA ASN A 29 8.89 -21.58 -11.31
C ASN A 29 10.25 -21.97 -11.89
N ASP A 30 10.88 -21.12 -12.70
CA ASP A 30 12.21 -21.27 -13.28
C ASP A 30 13.32 -20.58 -12.44
N GLY A 31 12.95 -19.93 -11.31
CA GLY A 31 13.85 -19.22 -10.40
C GLY A 31 14.03 -17.75 -10.75
N ASN A 32 13.42 -17.22 -11.80
CA ASN A 32 13.48 -15.80 -12.13
C ASN A 32 12.68 -14.97 -11.09
N PRO A 33 13.27 -13.91 -10.47
CA PRO A 33 12.58 -13.06 -9.50
C PRO A 33 11.90 -11.83 -10.12
N SER A 34 11.96 -11.63 -11.44
CA SER A 34 11.44 -10.43 -12.10
C SER A 34 9.99 -10.61 -12.51
N THR A 35 9.14 -9.65 -12.16
CA THR A 35 7.73 -9.57 -12.52
C THR A 35 7.45 -8.17 -13.06
N ILE A 36 7.10 -8.06 -14.35
CA ILE A 36 6.86 -6.77 -15.02
C ILE A 36 5.40 -6.69 -15.43
N LEU A 37 4.62 -6.03 -14.60
CA LEU A 37 3.18 -5.90 -14.81
C LEU A 37 2.87 -4.78 -15.81
N ARG A 38 2.05 -5.10 -16.81
CA ARG A 38 1.54 -4.14 -17.80
C ARG A 38 0.05 -3.97 -17.64
N TYR A 39 -0.41 -2.75 -17.85
CA TYR A 39 -1.83 -2.44 -17.91
C TYR A 39 -2.52 -3.19 -19.04
N VAL A 40 -3.63 -3.85 -18.73
CA VAL A 40 -4.48 -4.56 -19.70
C VAL A 40 -5.77 -3.81 -19.94
N SER A 41 -6.52 -3.55 -18.88
CA SER A 41 -7.83 -2.91 -18.96
C SER A 41 -8.24 -2.29 -17.64
N SER A 42 -9.23 -1.41 -17.69
CA SER A 42 -9.94 -0.94 -16.52
C SER A 42 -11.43 -0.84 -16.80
N GLU A 43 -12.23 -1.07 -15.78
CA GLU A 43 -13.67 -0.90 -15.83
C GLU A 43 -14.17 -0.21 -14.57
N GLN A 44 -15.34 0.42 -14.68
CA GLN A 44 -16.06 0.99 -13.55
C GLN A 44 -17.47 0.42 -13.49
N LYS A 45 -17.92 0.10 -12.30
CA LYS A 45 -19.29 -0.37 -12.07
C LYS A 45 -19.87 0.26 -10.81
N ALA A 46 -21.17 0.53 -10.85
CA ALA A 46 -21.89 0.98 -9.67
C ALA A 46 -22.01 -0.18 -8.66
N VAL A 47 -21.80 0.13 -7.40
CA VAL A 47 -22.02 -0.75 -6.25
C VAL A 47 -22.88 -0.05 -5.22
N ALA A 48 -23.39 -0.77 -4.23
CA ALA A 48 -24.20 -0.17 -3.18
C ALA A 48 -23.41 0.95 -2.47
N GLY A 49 -23.88 2.18 -2.58
CA GLY A 49 -23.29 3.36 -1.95
C GLY A 49 -22.05 3.96 -2.63
N GLY A 50 -21.57 3.39 -3.74
CA GLY A 50 -20.33 3.87 -4.36
C GLY A 50 -20.09 3.41 -5.79
N THR A 51 -18.86 3.57 -6.21
CA THR A 51 -18.37 3.12 -7.53
C THR A 51 -17.11 2.30 -7.34
N GLU A 52 -17.07 1.12 -7.93
CA GLU A 52 -15.87 0.28 -7.99
C GLU A 52 -15.13 0.52 -9.29
N THR A 53 -13.83 0.79 -9.17
CA THR A 53 -12.87 0.78 -10.29
C THR A 53 -12.02 -0.47 -10.17
N ILE A 54 -11.95 -1.24 -11.25
CA ILE A 54 -11.18 -2.47 -11.36
C ILE A 54 -10.10 -2.26 -12.41
N ILE A 55 -8.85 -2.54 -12.06
CA ILE A 55 -7.71 -2.41 -12.98
C ILE A 55 -7.07 -3.79 -13.12
N GLN A 56 -6.90 -4.24 -14.35
CA GLN A 56 -6.24 -5.50 -14.67
C GLN A 56 -4.81 -5.25 -15.16
N LEU A 57 -3.87 -5.94 -14.55
CA LEU A 57 -2.46 -5.95 -14.89
C LEU A 57 -2.03 -7.37 -15.22
N LYS A 58 -1.06 -7.52 -16.11
CA LYS A 58 -0.52 -8.83 -16.51
C LYS A 58 0.99 -8.73 -16.71
N ASP A 59 1.71 -9.79 -16.32
CA ASP A 59 3.12 -9.91 -16.62
C ASP A 59 3.36 -10.21 -18.09
N ASP A 60 4.43 -9.62 -18.66
CA ASP A 60 4.77 -9.78 -20.08
C ASP A 60 5.28 -11.18 -20.44
N GLN A 61 5.88 -11.88 -19.49
CA GLN A 61 6.61 -13.14 -19.72
C GLN A 61 5.97 -14.33 -19.00
N TYR A 62 5.39 -14.09 -17.83
CA TYR A 62 4.82 -15.15 -17.00
C TYR A 62 3.29 -15.06 -16.97
N PRO A 63 2.60 -16.19 -16.83
CA PRO A 63 1.14 -16.17 -16.68
C PRO A 63 0.73 -15.72 -15.26
N VAL A 64 1.11 -14.49 -14.91
CA VAL A 64 0.76 -13.82 -13.67
C VAL A 64 -0.14 -12.65 -13.98
N GLU A 65 -1.25 -12.55 -13.27
CA GLU A 65 -2.25 -11.50 -13.40
C GLU A 65 -2.50 -10.89 -12.03
N VAL A 66 -2.62 -9.55 -11.99
CA VAL A 66 -3.01 -8.80 -10.79
C VAL A 66 -4.25 -7.99 -11.12
N THR A 67 -5.25 -8.10 -10.28
CA THR A 67 -6.45 -7.28 -10.35
C THR A 67 -6.50 -6.36 -9.13
N LEU A 68 -6.54 -5.06 -9.38
CA LEU A 68 -6.65 -4.04 -8.33
C LEU A 68 -8.10 -3.56 -8.26
N HIS A 69 -8.61 -3.47 -7.06
CA HIS A 69 -9.97 -3.04 -6.76
C HIS A 69 -9.97 -1.79 -5.90
N TYR A 70 -10.73 -0.79 -6.29
CA TYR A 70 -10.94 0.45 -5.54
C TYR A 70 -12.43 0.78 -5.51
N ILE A 71 -13.04 0.77 -4.33
CA ILE A 71 -14.41 1.24 -4.17
C ILE A 71 -14.39 2.60 -3.47
N ALA A 72 -14.88 3.61 -4.17
CA ALA A 72 -15.08 4.94 -3.60
C ALA A 72 -16.50 5.07 -3.05
N TYR A 73 -16.62 5.45 -1.78
CA TYR A 73 -17.85 5.79 -1.08
C TYR A 73 -17.87 7.30 -0.78
N PRO A 74 -18.37 8.13 -1.71
CA PRO A 74 -18.25 9.58 -1.60
C PRO A 74 -19.02 10.20 -0.43
N LYS A 75 -20.11 9.59 0.01
CA LYS A 75 -20.89 10.07 1.17
C LYS A 75 -20.14 9.88 2.48
N GLU A 76 -19.44 8.76 2.61
CA GLU A 76 -18.68 8.36 3.78
C GLU A 76 -17.25 8.91 3.75
N ASN A 77 -16.80 9.45 2.60
CA ASN A 77 -15.42 9.85 2.34
C ASN A 77 -14.43 8.69 2.60
N VAL A 78 -14.77 7.50 2.11
CA VAL A 78 -13.99 6.28 2.31
C VAL A 78 -13.64 5.67 0.95
N ILE A 79 -12.41 5.16 0.85
CA ILE A 79 -11.97 4.30 -0.26
C ILE A 79 -11.60 2.93 0.32
N LYS A 80 -12.25 1.88 -0.17
CA LYS A 80 -11.89 0.49 0.13
C LYS A 80 -11.07 -0.08 -1.00
N THR A 81 -9.95 -0.73 -0.68
CA THR A 81 -9.04 -1.30 -1.69
C THR A 81 -8.63 -2.73 -1.35
N TRP A 82 -8.39 -3.54 -2.37
CA TRP A 82 -7.73 -4.84 -2.26
C TRP A 82 -7.11 -5.23 -3.60
N SER A 83 -6.22 -6.22 -3.57
CA SER A 83 -5.62 -6.80 -4.77
C SER A 83 -5.88 -8.30 -4.84
N GLU A 84 -6.02 -8.83 -6.05
CA GLU A 84 -6.05 -10.26 -6.34
C GLU A 84 -4.84 -10.61 -7.20
N ILE A 85 -4.10 -11.65 -6.81
CA ILE A 85 -2.93 -12.14 -7.55
C ILE A 85 -3.25 -13.56 -8.01
N LYS A 86 -3.14 -13.81 -9.31
CA LYS A 86 -3.36 -15.11 -9.93
C LYS A 86 -2.14 -15.53 -10.75
N HIS A 87 -1.81 -16.80 -10.74
CA HIS A 87 -0.82 -17.35 -11.66
C HIS A 87 -1.30 -18.66 -12.26
N ALA A 88 -0.83 -18.97 -13.47
CA ALA A 88 -1.09 -20.21 -14.18
C ALA A 88 0.21 -20.91 -14.61
N GLU A 89 1.28 -20.73 -13.87
CA GLU A 89 2.54 -21.42 -14.09
C GLU A 89 2.39 -22.92 -13.77
N LYS A 90 3.12 -23.77 -14.50
CA LYS A 90 3.01 -25.23 -14.38
C LYS A 90 3.51 -25.79 -13.05
N LYS A 91 4.35 -25.03 -12.33
CA LYS A 91 4.91 -25.42 -11.03
C LYS A 91 4.64 -24.31 -10.03
N PRO A 92 4.75 -24.57 -8.72
CA PRO A 92 4.59 -23.55 -7.69
C PRO A 92 5.52 -22.36 -7.89
N VAL A 93 5.03 -21.18 -7.54
CA VAL A 93 5.79 -19.94 -7.41
C VAL A 93 5.92 -19.59 -5.93
N THR A 94 6.91 -18.75 -5.57
CA THR A 94 7.04 -18.21 -4.22
C THR A 94 6.69 -16.73 -4.23
N ILE A 95 5.66 -16.35 -3.49
CA ILE A 95 5.33 -14.94 -3.26
C ILE A 95 6.03 -14.51 -1.98
N TRP A 96 7.03 -13.63 -2.12
CA TRP A 96 7.80 -13.09 -0.99
C TRP A 96 7.12 -11.88 -0.36
N ARG A 97 6.42 -11.12 -1.18
CA ARG A 97 5.74 -9.90 -0.79
C ARG A 97 4.51 -9.67 -1.65
N TYR A 98 3.49 -9.14 -1.06
CA TYR A 98 2.34 -8.55 -1.75
C TYR A 98 1.79 -7.40 -0.92
N ALA A 99 1.29 -6.38 -1.60
CA ALA A 99 0.58 -5.28 -0.99
C ALA A 99 -0.93 -5.40 -1.29
N SER A 100 -1.78 -5.18 -0.30
CA SER A 100 -3.23 -5.07 -0.53
C SER A 100 -3.57 -3.81 -1.31
N THR A 101 -2.76 -2.75 -1.14
CA THR A 101 -2.83 -1.51 -1.92
C THR A 101 -1.48 -0.81 -1.89
N MET A 102 -1.25 0.04 -2.87
CA MET A 102 -0.14 0.99 -2.91
C MET A 102 -0.71 2.35 -3.31
N LEU A 103 -0.31 3.39 -2.61
CA LEU A 103 -0.81 4.75 -2.83
C LEU A 103 0.38 5.69 -2.92
N TYR A 104 0.29 6.67 -3.80
CA TYR A 104 1.30 7.69 -4.00
C TYR A 104 0.76 9.07 -3.67
N PHE A 105 1.56 9.86 -3.01
CA PHE A 105 1.26 11.24 -2.69
C PHE A 105 2.42 12.12 -3.14
N SER A 106 2.11 13.20 -3.84
CA SER A 106 3.06 14.25 -4.14
C SER A 106 2.91 15.37 -3.12
N GLY A 107 3.99 15.76 -2.50
CA GLY A 107 4.00 16.82 -1.50
C GLY A 107 5.37 16.87 -0.82
N ASN A 108 5.55 17.77 0.11
CA ASN A 108 6.84 17.98 0.72
C ASN A 108 6.89 17.60 2.20
N GLU A 109 5.74 17.53 2.86
CA GLU A 109 5.67 17.30 4.32
C GLU A 109 4.52 16.35 4.65
N TYR A 110 4.86 15.27 5.35
CA TYR A 110 3.92 14.30 5.86
C TYR A 110 4.19 14.05 7.34
N TYR A 111 3.12 13.85 8.09
CA TYR A 111 3.17 13.55 9.52
C TYR A 111 2.43 12.26 9.78
N LEU A 112 3.13 11.28 10.32
CA LEU A 112 2.55 9.99 10.65
C LEU A 112 2.18 9.95 12.12
N THR A 113 0.90 9.69 12.39
CA THR A 113 0.41 9.35 13.71
C THR A 113 0.17 7.85 13.79
N GLU A 114 0.84 7.20 14.72
CA GLU A 114 0.71 5.78 15.02
C GLU A 114 0.17 5.57 16.44
N PHE A 115 -0.41 4.41 16.67
CA PHE A 115 -1.03 4.08 17.95
C PHE A 115 -0.40 2.80 18.50
N SER A 116 0.03 2.86 19.73
CA SER A 116 0.63 1.74 20.44
C SER A 116 -0.16 1.42 21.72
N SER A 117 -0.04 0.21 22.19
CA SER A 117 -0.66 -0.22 23.44
C SER A 117 0.27 -1.11 24.24
N ASP A 118 0.06 -1.09 25.54
CA ASP A 118 0.61 -2.04 26.50
C ASP A 118 -0.39 -2.19 27.65
N TRP A 119 -0.11 -3.05 28.61
CA TRP A 119 -0.96 -3.23 29.78
C TRP A 119 -1.18 -1.92 30.53
N ALA A 120 -2.46 -1.56 30.72
CA ALA A 120 -2.91 -0.29 31.29
C ALA A 120 -2.39 0.98 30.58
N LYS A 121 -2.05 0.87 29.27
CA LYS A 121 -1.59 1.98 28.39
C LYS A 121 -2.13 1.78 26.98
N GLU A 122 -3.46 1.72 26.86
CA GLU A 122 -4.13 1.49 25.59
C GLU A 122 -4.07 2.75 24.70
N ALA A 123 -3.92 2.53 23.39
CA ALA A 123 -4.02 3.53 22.33
C ALA A 123 -3.16 4.79 22.56
N GLN A 124 -1.91 4.61 22.98
CA GLN A 124 -0.97 5.72 23.09
C GLN A 124 -0.64 6.27 21.71
N MET A 125 -0.94 7.53 21.50
CA MET A 125 -0.75 8.21 20.23
C MET A 125 0.65 8.83 20.14
N SER A 126 1.32 8.64 19.00
CA SER A 126 2.61 9.27 18.69
C SER A 126 2.60 9.82 17.28
N THR A 127 2.92 11.10 17.13
CA THR A 127 2.99 11.78 15.83
C THR A 127 4.42 12.20 15.54
N GLN A 128 4.91 11.91 14.34
CA GLN A 128 6.26 12.28 13.88
C GLN A 128 6.27 12.69 12.41
N PRO A 129 7.15 13.60 11.99
CA PRO A 129 7.34 13.87 10.57
C PRO A 129 7.93 12.65 9.87
N LEU A 130 7.47 12.39 8.64
CA LEU A 130 8.10 11.43 7.75
C LEU A 130 9.22 12.13 6.99
N LEU A 131 10.44 11.67 7.20
CA LEU A 131 11.63 12.17 6.53
C LEU A 131 12.02 11.23 5.39
N PHE A 132 12.94 11.67 4.54
CA PHE A 132 13.56 10.83 3.51
C PHE A 132 13.94 9.46 4.07
N GLY A 133 13.48 8.41 3.40
CA GLY A 133 13.68 7.02 3.79
C GLY A 133 12.38 6.30 4.10
N LYS A 134 12.47 5.27 4.93
CA LYS A 134 11.36 4.35 5.17
C LYS A 134 10.98 4.25 6.64
N LYS A 135 9.68 4.37 6.91
CA LYS A 135 9.07 4.04 8.21
C LYS A 135 8.13 2.86 8.03
N VAL A 136 8.16 1.93 8.97
CA VAL A 136 7.31 0.73 8.97
C VAL A 136 6.54 0.65 10.27
N ILE A 137 5.25 0.36 10.19
CA ILE A 137 4.38 -0.04 11.29
C ILE A 137 3.99 -1.49 11.01
N ASP A 138 4.43 -2.44 11.82
CA ASP A 138 4.15 -3.85 11.61
C ASP A 138 3.93 -4.62 12.92
N THR A 139 3.41 -5.82 12.78
CA THR A 139 3.34 -6.82 13.85
C THR A 139 3.43 -8.23 13.28
N LYS A 140 4.01 -9.13 14.08
CA LYS A 140 4.16 -10.55 13.76
C LYS A 140 3.64 -11.44 14.89
N LEU A 141 2.73 -10.92 15.72
CA LEU A 141 2.21 -11.60 16.91
C LEU A 141 1.01 -12.53 16.62
N GLY A 142 0.68 -12.75 15.33
CA GLY A 142 -0.41 -13.62 14.90
C GLY A 142 -1.76 -13.18 15.43
N SER A 143 -2.43 -14.01 16.22
CA SER A 143 -3.76 -13.71 16.79
C SER A 143 -3.76 -12.55 17.80
N ARG A 144 -2.59 -12.09 18.24
CA ARG A 144 -2.41 -10.92 19.11
C ARG A 144 -1.82 -9.73 18.35
N ALA A 145 -2.04 -9.66 17.06
CA ALA A 145 -1.42 -8.68 16.18
C ALA A 145 -1.58 -7.24 16.67
N ALA A 146 -2.74 -6.86 17.19
CA ALA A 146 -3.01 -5.53 17.70
C ALA A 146 -2.62 -5.32 19.17
N MET A 147 -1.88 -6.22 19.80
CA MET A 147 -1.56 -6.13 21.24
C MET A 147 -0.71 -4.91 21.58
N HIS A 148 0.31 -4.63 20.79
CA HIS A 148 1.23 -3.50 21.02
C HIS A 148 1.15 -2.43 19.92
N THR A 149 0.79 -2.82 18.70
CA THR A 149 0.73 -1.94 17.53
C THR A 149 -0.65 -2.05 16.91
N HIS A 150 -1.34 -0.92 16.75
CA HIS A 150 -2.67 -0.93 16.15
C HIS A 150 -2.60 -0.97 14.62
N PRO A 151 -3.50 -1.74 13.94
CA PRO A 151 -3.59 -1.78 12.47
C PRO A 151 -4.30 -0.54 11.91
N PHE A 152 -3.84 0.64 12.34
CA PHE A 152 -4.44 1.92 12.06
C PHE A 152 -3.39 3.02 12.13
N PHE A 153 -3.48 4.00 11.23
CA PHE A 153 -2.62 5.17 11.22
C PHE A 153 -3.39 6.40 10.74
N GLU A 154 -2.84 7.57 11.05
CA GLU A 154 -3.25 8.84 10.45
C GLU A 154 -2.05 9.44 9.73
N LEU A 155 -2.25 9.86 8.47
CA LEU A 155 -1.28 10.58 7.67
C LEU A 155 -1.74 12.02 7.49
N GLY A 156 -1.09 12.95 8.20
CA GLY A 156 -1.29 14.39 8.04
C GLY A 156 -0.49 14.94 6.86
N PHE A 157 -1.07 15.89 6.13
CA PHE A 157 -0.45 16.57 4.99
C PHE A 157 -0.12 18.01 5.35
N GLU A 158 1.14 18.43 5.09
CA GLU A 158 1.68 19.78 5.33
C GLU A 158 1.87 20.15 6.81
N GLN A 159 1.07 19.59 7.69
CA GLN A 159 1.15 19.74 9.15
C GLN A 159 0.52 18.54 9.85
N PRO A 160 0.84 18.33 11.14
CA PRO A 160 0.09 17.37 11.95
C PRO A 160 -1.40 17.70 11.96
N ALA A 161 -2.24 16.70 11.78
CA ALA A 161 -3.68 16.89 11.85
C ALA A 161 -4.10 17.30 13.28
N GLN A 162 -5.07 18.19 13.37
CA GLN A 162 -5.64 18.67 14.63
C GLN A 162 -7.17 18.57 14.55
N GLU A 163 -7.85 18.60 15.69
CA GLU A 163 -9.31 18.48 15.77
C GLU A 163 -10.07 19.46 14.85
N THR A 164 -9.55 20.65 14.63
CA THR A 164 -10.25 21.72 13.93
C THR A 164 -9.60 22.16 12.63
N GLN A 165 -8.43 21.62 12.28
CA GLN A 165 -7.70 22.05 11.10
C GLN A 165 -6.72 20.97 10.59
N GLY A 166 -6.36 21.09 9.32
CA GLY A 166 -5.44 20.19 8.63
C GLY A 166 -6.16 19.27 7.66
N ARG A 167 -5.38 18.59 6.84
CA ARG A 167 -5.82 17.51 5.97
C ARG A 167 -5.17 16.23 6.45
N ALA A 168 -5.95 15.18 6.58
CA ALA A 168 -5.43 13.89 6.97
C ALA A 168 -6.12 12.76 6.21
N MET A 169 -5.42 11.65 6.08
CA MET A 169 -5.97 10.37 5.65
C MET A 169 -5.83 9.39 6.81
N LEU A 170 -6.93 8.73 7.15
CA LEU A 170 -6.92 7.60 8.06
C LEU A 170 -6.79 6.32 7.26
N GLY A 171 -5.90 5.44 7.68
CA GLY A 171 -5.71 4.13 7.06
C GLY A 171 -5.84 3.01 8.07
N THR A 172 -6.52 1.95 7.65
CA THR A 172 -6.65 0.72 8.43
C THR A 172 -6.71 -0.49 7.50
N ILE A 173 -6.51 -1.68 8.04
CA ILE A 173 -6.62 -2.94 7.31
C ILE A 173 -7.73 -3.80 7.93
N GLY A 174 -8.59 -4.35 7.09
CA GLY A 174 -9.66 -5.28 7.50
C GLY A 174 -9.14 -6.71 7.74
N TRP A 175 -8.13 -6.84 8.58
CA TRP A 175 -7.45 -8.10 8.88
C TRP A 175 -7.08 -8.18 10.36
N THR A 176 -7.19 -9.35 10.96
CA THR A 176 -6.96 -9.58 12.40
C THR A 176 -5.63 -10.27 12.71
N GLY A 177 -4.84 -10.61 11.70
CA GLY A 177 -3.52 -11.25 11.83
C GLY A 177 -2.36 -10.26 11.66
N ASN A 178 -1.20 -10.80 11.30
CA ASN A 178 -0.02 -9.99 11.01
C ASN A 178 -0.29 -8.98 9.90
N PHE A 179 0.22 -7.78 10.06
CA PHE A 179 0.09 -6.70 9.08
C PHE A 179 1.37 -5.88 8.99
N GLN A 180 1.47 -5.11 7.92
CA GLN A 180 2.53 -4.13 7.72
C GLN A 180 1.99 -2.94 6.93
N PHE A 181 2.26 -1.73 7.42
CA PHE A 181 2.19 -0.49 6.66
C PHE A 181 3.60 0.03 6.44
N THR A 182 3.93 0.37 5.21
CA THR A 182 5.22 0.93 4.84
C THR A 182 5.02 2.31 4.25
N PHE A 183 5.74 3.28 4.77
CA PHE A 183 5.76 4.68 4.31
C PHE A 183 7.18 4.95 3.82
N GLU A 184 7.32 5.28 2.54
CA GLU A 184 8.61 5.52 1.92
C GLU A 184 8.61 6.89 1.26
N VAL A 185 9.45 7.79 1.77
CA VAL A 185 9.59 9.15 1.25
C VAL A 185 10.84 9.22 0.39
N ASP A 186 10.70 9.69 -0.85
CA ASP A 186 11.82 9.87 -1.78
C ASP A 186 12.63 11.15 -1.49
N ASN A 187 13.71 11.35 -2.25
CA ASN A 187 14.61 12.49 -2.09
C ASN A 187 14.04 13.84 -2.54
N VAL A 188 12.86 13.85 -3.13
CA VAL A 188 12.14 15.08 -3.54
C VAL A 188 10.83 15.27 -2.78
N GLY A 189 10.60 14.46 -1.74
CA GLY A 189 9.48 14.60 -0.81
C GLY A 189 8.18 13.97 -1.29
N ASN A 190 8.20 12.99 -2.20
CA ASN A 190 7.01 12.20 -2.50
C ASN A 190 6.93 10.98 -1.57
N LEU A 191 5.73 10.57 -1.23
CA LEU A 191 5.40 9.40 -0.41
C LEU A 191 4.65 8.37 -1.24
#